data_43889639c61283f0d914d923dde05af1
#
_entry.id   43889639c61283f0d914d923dde05af1
#
_cell.length_a   1.000
_cell.length_b   1.000
_cell.length_c   1.000
_cell.angle_alpha   90.00
_cell.angle_beta   90.00
_cell.angle_gamma   90.00
#
_symmetry.space_group_name_H-M   'P 1'
#
loop_
_entity.id
_entity.type
_entity.pdbx_description
1 polymer ?
#
loop_
_entity_poly.entity_id
_entity_poly.type
_entity_poly.pdbx_seq_one_letter_code
_entity_poly.pdbx_strand_id
1 'polypeptide(L)'
;MLTNIDGDGFDRLRHLHARVIRDTVHLARRVTPDDLARPTPCAGWDLRDLLDHMTAQHHGFAAAAQGCGADPERWKVTGGGYEEAAERVVAAFADVDADRPFALPEFGAGRTFTARRAIGFHFLDHVVHGWDVAHALGLPYDPGPDVLDIALPIARGVPDGGSRSAPGSPFAPALATSEDAAPLTRLLAVLGRSADAPC
;
A
#
# COMPACT_ATOMS: atom_id res chain seq x y z
N MET A 1 -6.44 -18.34 4.72
CA MET A 1 -5.39 -19.01 5.51
C MET A 1 -4.09 -18.29 5.15
N LEU A 2 -3.70 -17.25 5.91
CA LEU A 2 -2.44 -16.53 5.67
C LEU A 2 -1.32 -17.48 6.06
N THR A 3 -0.51 -17.84 5.08
CA THR A 3 0.67 -18.69 5.24
C THR A 3 1.54 -18.20 6.39
N ASN A 4 1.94 -19.10 7.26
CA ASN A 4 2.91 -18.88 8.32
C ASN A 4 4.22 -18.42 7.63
N ILE A 5 4.47 -17.10 7.64
CA ILE A 5 5.76 -16.56 7.23
C ILE A 5 6.66 -16.72 8.44
N ASP A 6 7.56 -17.69 8.42
CA ASP A 6 8.57 -17.95 9.45
C ASP A 6 9.46 -16.72 9.70
N GLY A 7 10.35 -16.70 10.70
CA GLY A 7 11.22 -15.58 11.00
C GLY A 7 11.95 -15.03 9.77
N ASP A 8 12.54 -15.90 8.96
CA ASP A 8 13.19 -15.54 7.68
C ASP A 8 12.22 -14.89 6.69
N GLY A 9 10.95 -15.32 6.68
CA GLY A 9 9.90 -14.74 5.84
C GLY A 9 9.47 -13.34 6.29
N PHE A 10 9.51 -13.04 7.60
CA PHE A 10 9.21 -11.71 8.10
C PHE A 10 10.33 -10.70 7.80
N ASP A 11 11.58 -11.12 7.93
CA ASP A 11 12.73 -10.30 7.56
C ASP A 11 12.75 -10.03 6.05
N ARG A 12 12.42 -11.02 5.24
CA ARG A 12 12.23 -10.84 3.80
C ARG A 12 11.13 -9.82 3.49
N LEU A 13 9.98 -9.89 4.17
CA LEU A 13 8.88 -8.93 4.00
C LEU A 13 9.36 -7.51 4.35
N ARG A 14 10.03 -7.30 5.47
CA ARG A 14 10.56 -5.98 5.86
C ARG A 14 11.56 -5.43 4.84
N HIS A 15 12.46 -6.29 4.33
CA HIS A 15 13.42 -5.90 3.31
C HIS A 15 12.76 -5.47 2.01
N LEU A 16 11.78 -6.25 1.53
CA LEU A 16 11.03 -5.93 0.31
C LEU A 16 10.13 -4.72 0.51
N HIS A 17 9.51 -4.56 1.68
CA HIS A 17 8.79 -3.35 2.05
C HIS A 17 9.67 -2.10 1.92
N ALA A 18 10.85 -2.10 2.54
CA ALA A 18 11.77 -0.97 2.47
C ALA A 18 12.22 -0.66 1.03
N ARG A 19 12.34 -1.69 0.15
CA ARG A 19 12.61 -1.50 -1.27
C ARG A 19 11.42 -0.83 -1.99
N VAL A 20 10.21 -1.36 -1.82
CA VAL A 20 8.98 -0.81 -2.42
C VAL A 20 8.79 0.65 -2.01
N ILE A 21 9.00 0.98 -0.72
CA ILE A 21 8.89 2.37 -0.25
C ILE A 21 9.92 3.28 -0.95
N ARG A 22 11.17 2.84 -1.12
CA ARG A 22 12.17 3.63 -1.88
C ARG A 22 11.77 3.81 -3.34
N ASP A 23 11.18 2.79 -3.96
CA ASP A 23 10.71 2.88 -5.34
C ASP A 23 9.55 3.89 -5.47
N THR A 24 8.62 3.92 -4.51
CA THR A 24 7.55 4.94 -4.49
C THR A 24 8.10 6.35 -4.22
N VAL A 25 9.16 6.51 -3.42
CA VAL A 25 9.87 7.80 -3.27
C VAL A 25 10.45 8.26 -4.61
N HIS A 26 11.06 7.35 -5.37
CA HIS A 26 11.58 7.68 -6.71
C HIS A 26 10.47 8.12 -7.67
N LEU A 27 9.29 7.53 -7.60
CA LEU A 27 8.12 7.95 -8.39
C LEU A 27 7.62 9.34 -7.92
N ALA A 28 7.45 9.53 -6.61
CA ALA A 28 6.98 10.80 -6.03
C ALA A 28 7.89 11.98 -6.38
N ARG A 29 9.21 11.78 -6.44
CA ARG A 29 10.18 12.79 -6.88
C ARG A 29 10.04 13.21 -8.35
N ARG A 30 9.33 12.42 -9.17
CA ARG A 30 9.05 12.73 -10.57
C ARG A 30 7.81 13.60 -10.75
N VAL A 31 6.98 13.72 -9.74
CA VAL A 31 5.75 14.52 -9.75
C VAL A 31 6.11 15.99 -9.72
N THR A 32 5.61 16.73 -10.70
CA THR A 32 5.70 18.20 -10.76
C THR A 32 4.40 18.84 -10.25
N PRO A 33 4.39 20.13 -9.93
CA PRO A 33 3.15 20.82 -9.56
C PRO A 33 2.03 20.68 -10.61
N ASP A 34 2.38 20.61 -11.89
CA ASP A 34 1.42 20.48 -12.99
C ASP A 34 0.81 19.08 -13.09
N ASP A 35 1.47 18.06 -12.53
CA ASP A 35 0.97 16.70 -12.51
C ASP A 35 -0.06 16.45 -11.40
N LEU A 36 -0.08 17.28 -10.36
CA LEU A 36 -0.87 17.02 -9.14
C LEU A 36 -2.39 16.92 -9.37
N ALA A 37 -2.91 17.54 -10.44
CA ALA A 37 -4.32 17.45 -10.83
C ALA A 37 -4.62 16.32 -11.83
N ARG A 38 -3.65 15.45 -12.14
CA ARG A 38 -3.88 14.31 -13.03
C ARG A 38 -4.81 13.29 -12.37
N PRO A 39 -5.76 12.72 -13.12
CA PRO A 39 -6.59 11.64 -12.61
C PRO A 39 -5.74 10.42 -12.27
N THR A 40 -6.21 9.63 -11.32
CA THR A 40 -5.57 8.37 -10.93
C THR A 40 -6.53 7.19 -11.12
N PRO A 41 -6.05 5.94 -11.11
CA PRO A 41 -6.90 4.76 -11.07
C PRO A 41 -7.78 4.65 -9.80
N CYS A 42 -7.49 5.44 -8.76
CA CYS A 42 -8.30 5.53 -7.56
C CYS A 42 -9.52 6.42 -7.82
N ALA A 43 -10.72 5.85 -7.80
CA ALA A 43 -11.95 6.55 -8.16
C ALA A 43 -12.15 7.85 -7.36
N GLY A 44 -12.21 8.97 -8.08
CA GLY A 44 -12.44 10.30 -7.50
C GLY A 44 -11.20 10.97 -6.90
N TRP A 45 -10.02 10.37 -7.05
CA TRP A 45 -8.76 10.94 -6.57
C TRP A 45 -7.91 11.46 -7.73
N ASP A 46 -7.36 12.65 -7.55
CA ASP A 46 -6.23 13.12 -8.35
C ASP A 46 -4.89 12.65 -7.73
N LEU A 47 -3.79 12.99 -8.38
CA LEU A 47 -2.46 12.56 -7.93
C LEU A 47 -2.06 13.20 -6.59
N ARG A 48 -2.58 14.40 -6.27
CA ARG A 48 -2.39 15.04 -4.96
C ARG A 48 -3.06 14.21 -3.86
N ASP A 49 -4.35 13.87 -4.05
CA ASP A 49 -5.11 13.07 -3.09
C ASP A 49 -4.42 11.73 -2.81
N LEU A 50 -3.92 11.09 -3.87
CA LEU A 50 -3.19 9.81 -3.75
C LEU A 50 -1.90 9.98 -2.96
N LEU A 51 -1.08 11.00 -3.23
CA LEU A 51 0.17 11.23 -2.49
C LEU A 51 -0.09 11.64 -1.03
N ASP A 52 -1.13 12.41 -0.78
CA ASP A 52 -1.54 12.78 0.58
C ASP A 52 -2.01 11.54 1.36
N HIS A 53 -2.80 10.65 0.73
CA HIS A 53 -3.16 9.36 1.31
C HIS A 53 -1.93 8.52 1.65
N MET A 54 -1.04 8.30 0.70
CA MET A 54 0.18 7.50 0.92
C MET A 54 1.05 8.09 2.03
N THR A 55 1.14 9.43 2.12
CA THR A 55 1.87 10.13 3.18
C THR A 55 1.23 9.89 4.55
N ALA A 56 -0.11 9.99 4.63
CA ALA A 56 -0.86 9.73 5.85
C ALA A 56 -0.70 8.28 6.33
N GLN A 57 -0.69 7.31 5.39
CA GLN A 57 -0.42 5.90 5.69
C GLN A 57 0.99 5.72 6.28
N HIS A 58 2.01 6.34 5.72
CA HIS A 58 3.36 6.32 6.32
C HIS A 58 3.36 6.81 7.76
N HIS A 59 2.71 7.94 8.05
CA HIS A 59 2.63 8.49 9.41
C HIS A 59 1.89 7.57 10.38
N GLY A 60 0.72 7.07 9.97
CA GLY A 60 -0.12 6.20 10.80
C GLY A 60 0.55 4.87 11.13
N PHE A 61 1.15 4.22 10.13
CA PHE A 61 1.84 2.95 10.33
C PHE A 61 3.14 3.10 11.13
N ALA A 62 3.89 4.18 10.97
CA ALA A 62 5.03 4.48 11.83
C ALA A 62 4.59 4.69 13.30
N ALA A 63 3.50 5.42 13.52
CA ALA A 63 2.91 5.60 14.86
C ALA A 63 2.40 4.27 15.45
N ALA A 64 1.80 3.40 14.62
CA ALA A 64 1.36 2.08 15.06
C ALA A 64 2.53 1.20 15.53
N ALA A 65 3.66 1.23 14.82
CA ALA A 65 4.89 0.56 15.25
C ALA A 65 5.43 1.07 16.58
N GLN A 66 5.18 2.34 16.90
CA GLN A 66 5.56 2.98 18.18
C GLN A 66 4.51 2.81 19.28
N GLY A 67 3.37 2.14 19.00
CA GLY A 67 2.27 1.94 19.97
C GLY A 67 1.27 3.10 20.03
N CYS A 68 1.35 4.06 19.12
CA CYS A 68 0.48 5.25 19.05
C CYS A 68 -0.53 5.20 17.90
N GLY A 69 -0.71 4.05 17.23
CA GLY A 69 -1.58 3.90 16.05
C GLY A 69 -3.07 4.09 16.32
N ALA A 70 -3.52 3.98 17.58
CA ALA A 70 -4.92 4.20 17.94
C ALA A 70 -5.34 5.69 17.87
N ASP A 71 -4.41 6.63 17.84
CA ASP A 71 -4.66 8.05 17.75
C ASP A 71 -4.93 8.44 16.28
N PRO A 72 -6.17 8.87 15.91
CA PRO A 72 -6.51 9.22 14.54
C PRO A 72 -5.74 10.43 14.00
N GLU A 73 -5.22 11.30 14.86
CA GLU A 73 -4.41 12.43 14.43
C GLU A 73 -3.07 12.01 13.84
N ARG A 74 -2.60 10.81 14.15
CA ARG A 74 -1.37 10.23 13.59
C ARG A 74 -1.51 9.77 12.14
N TRP A 75 -2.74 9.66 11.65
CA TRP A 75 -3.08 9.24 10.28
C TRP A 75 -3.35 10.44 9.35
N LYS A 76 -2.97 11.63 9.76
CA LYS A 76 -3.11 12.85 8.99
C LYS A 76 -1.76 13.34 8.46
N VAL A 77 -1.78 14.03 7.35
CA VAL A 77 -0.61 14.77 6.87
C VAL A 77 -0.43 15.99 7.77
N THR A 78 0.58 15.96 8.64
CA THR A 78 0.84 17.00 9.66
C THR A 78 2.08 17.83 9.39
N GLY A 79 2.68 17.70 8.20
CA GLY A 79 3.92 18.34 7.80
C GLY A 79 5.01 17.34 7.45
N GLY A 80 6.08 17.81 6.84
CA GLY A 80 7.07 16.94 6.18
C GLY A 80 6.59 16.51 4.80
N GLY A 81 7.53 16.19 3.91
CA GLY A 81 7.19 15.67 2.59
C GLY A 81 7.00 14.15 2.61
N TYR A 82 6.49 13.63 1.49
CA TYR A 82 6.32 12.19 1.26
C TYR A 82 7.59 11.39 1.63
N GLU A 83 8.76 11.86 1.21
CA GLU A 83 10.05 11.19 1.44
C GLU A 83 10.39 11.08 2.94
N GLU A 84 10.21 12.15 3.71
CA GLU A 84 10.47 12.13 5.16
C GLU A 84 9.54 11.14 5.87
N ALA A 85 8.26 11.09 5.48
CA ALA A 85 7.30 10.13 6.02
C ALA A 85 7.67 8.69 5.66
N ALA A 86 8.13 8.46 4.42
CA ALA A 86 8.61 7.17 3.93
C ALA A 86 9.85 6.67 4.71
N GLU A 87 10.82 7.52 4.93
CA GLU A 87 12.01 7.19 5.74
C GLU A 87 11.62 6.82 7.18
N ARG A 88 10.70 7.58 7.76
CA ARG A 88 10.21 7.34 9.12
C ARG A 88 9.53 5.99 9.28
N VAL A 89 8.67 5.58 8.34
CA VAL A 89 7.99 4.28 8.43
C VAL A 89 8.95 3.11 8.20
N VAL A 90 9.92 3.25 7.29
CA VAL A 90 10.96 2.23 7.08
C VAL A 90 11.80 2.05 8.35
N ALA A 91 12.22 3.15 8.99
CA ALA A 91 12.96 3.08 10.25
C ALA A 91 12.12 2.48 11.38
N ALA A 92 10.83 2.82 11.47
CA ALA A 92 9.94 2.28 12.51
C ALA A 92 9.71 0.77 12.38
N PHE A 93 9.83 0.21 11.18
CA PHE A 93 9.64 -1.22 10.93
C PHE A 93 10.95 -2.04 11.06
N ALA A 94 12.12 -1.40 11.11
CA ALA A 94 13.42 -2.07 11.02
C ALA A 94 13.61 -3.15 12.09
N ASP A 95 13.27 -2.83 13.35
CA ASP A 95 13.56 -3.68 14.51
C ASP A 95 12.28 -4.14 15.25
N VAL A 96 11.10 -4.00 14.62
CA VAL A 96 9.84 -4.38 15.25
C VAL A 96 9.71 -5.90 15.33
N ASP A 97 9.23 -6.39 16.48
CA ASP A 97 8.87 -7.80 16.65
C ASP A 97 7.65 -8.17 15.78
N ALA A 98 7.69 -9.36 15.17
CA ALA A 98 6.64 -9.83 14.26
C ALA A 98 5.24 -9.88 14.88
N ASP A 99 5.16 -10.18 16.18
CA ASP A 99 3.91 -10.36 16.92
C ASP A 99 3.47 -9.08 17.68
N ARG A 100 4.29 -8.00 17.62
CA ARG A 100 3.93 -6.72 18.21
C ARG A 100 2.56 -6.25 17.71
N PRO A 101 1.62 -5.85 18.60
CA PRO A 101 0.30 -5.39 18.19
C PRO A 101 0.37 -3.97 17.60
N PHE A 102 -0.21 -3.80 16.41
CA PHE A 102 -0.43 -2.52 15.74
C PHE A 102 -1.91 -2.19 15.78
N ALA A 103 -2.29 -1.05 16.36
CA ALA A 103 -3.64 -0.54 16.28
C ALA A 103 -3.84 0.15 14.92
N LEU A 104 -4.81 -0.34 14.14
CA LEU A 104 -5.13 0.15 12.80
C LEU A 104 -6.61 0.55 12.75
N PRO A 105 -6.96 1.81 13.04
CA PRO A 105 -8.34 2.28 13.15
C PRO A 105 -9.12 2.22 11.84
N GLU A 106 -8.47 2.23 10.69
CA GLU A 106 -9.08 2.06 9.36
C GLU A 106 -9.83 0.73 9.20
N PHE A 107 -9.43 -0.32 9.94
CA PHE A 107 -10.11 -1.61 9.98
C PHE A 107 -11.20 -1.69 11.06
N GLY A 108 -11.49 -0.59 11.75
CA GLY A 108 -12.48 -0.47 12.83
C GLY A 108 -11.87 -0.10 14.17
N ALA A 109 -12.62 0.62 14.97
CA ALA A 109 -12.17 1.10 16.29
C ALA A 109 -11.71 -0.05 17.19
N GLY A 110 -10.54 0.09 17.79
CA GLY A 110 -9.95 -0.89 18.72
C GLY A 110 -9.37 -2.15 18.05
N ARG A 111 -9.37 -2.24 16.72
CA ARG A 111 -8.76 -3.40 16.04
C ARG A 111 -7.25 -3.32 16.05
N THR A 112 -6.65 -4.46 16.39
CA THR A 112 -5.20 -4.63 16.36
C THR A 112 -4.82 -5.82 15.47
N PHE A 113 -3.64 -5.74 14.87
CA PHE A 113 -3.04 -6.78 14.06
C PHE A 113 -1.61 -6.99 14.50
N THR A 114 -1.05 -8.18 14.27
CA THR A 114 0.39 -8.38 14.47
C THR A 114 1.18 -7.48 13.50
N ALA A 115 2.37 -7.05 13.88
CA ALA A 115 3.26 -6.25 13.01
C ALA A 115 3.46 -6.91 11.65
N ARG A 116 3.63 -8.25 11.62
CA ARG A 116 3.72 -9.05 10.39
C ARG A 116 2.55 -8.79 9.43
N ARG A 117 1.33 -8.80 9.95
CA ARG A 117 0.12 -8.54 9.12
C ARG A 117 0.01 -7.08 8.73
N ALA A 118 0.25 -6.18 9.67
CA ALA A 118 0.18 -4.73 9.45
C ALA A 118 1.20 -4.28 8.40
N ILE A 119 2.45 -4.74 8.49
CA ILE A 119 3.49 -4.46 7.49
C ILE A 119 3.10 -5.07 6.14
N GLY A 120 2.47 -6.24 6.12
CA GLY A 120 1.93 -6.83 4.88
C GLY A 120 0.84 -5.96 4.23
N PHE A 121 -0.04 -5.33 5.00
CA PHE A 121 -1.05 -4.41 4.49
C PHE A 121 -0.41 -3.16 3.89
N HIS A 122 0.49 -2.51 4.62
CA HIS A 122 1.22 -1.33 4.15
C HIS A 122 2.09 -1.64 2.92
N PHE A 123 2.71 -2.82 2.88
CA PHE A 123 3.47 -3.29 1.73
C PHE A 123 2.59 -3.42 0.48
N LEU A 124 1.45 -4.11 0.59
CA LEU A 124 0.52 -4.27 -0.53
C LEU A 124 0.00 -2.92 -1.02
N ASP A 125 -0.40 -2.05 -0.09
CA ASP A 125 -0.90 -0.71 -0.37
C ASP A 125 0.09 0.07 -1.26
N HIS A 126 1.38 0.08 -0.88
CA HIS A 126 2.42 0.80 -1.61
C HIS A 126 2.86 0.12 -2.91
N VAL A 127 2.75 -1.19 -3.04
CA VAL A 127 2.91 -1.88 -4.34
C VAL A 127 1.85 -1.40 -5.33
N VAL A 128 0.61 -1.31 -4.89
CA VAL A 128 -0.53 -0.94 -5.75
C VAL A 128 -0.54 0.55 -6.03
N HIS A 129 -0.36 1.39 -5.02
CA HIS A 129 -0.32 2.84 -5.20
C HIS A 129 0.95 3.31 -5.93
N GLY A 130 2.06 2.57 -5.85
CA GLY A 130 3.21 2.79 -6.71
C GLY A 130 2.85 2.64 -8.19
N TRP A 131 2.05 1.61 -8.52
CA TRP A 131 1.50 1.47 -9.87
C TRP A 131 0.51 2.60 -10.21
N ASP A 132 -0.39 2.98 -9.29
CA ASP A 132 -1.35 4.07 -9.52
C ASP A 132 -0.63 5.40 -9.84
N VAL A 133 0.45 5.74 -9.11
CA VAL A 133 1.29 6.93 -9.35
C VAL A 133 1.98 6.82 -10.71
N ALA A 134 2.64 5.69 -11.00
CA ALA A 134 3.33 5.49 -12.26
C ALA A 134 2.36 5.59 -13.44
N HIS A 135 1.16 4.99 -13.33
CA HIS A 135 0.12 5.04 -14.33
C HIS A 135 -0.35 6.49 -14.59
N ALA A 136 -0.64 7.26 -13.55
CA ALA A 136 -1.03 8.68 -13.67
C ALA A 136 0.06 9.53 -14.35
N LEU A 137 1.33 9.16 -14.18
CA LEU A 137 2.46 9.83 -14.83
C LEU A 137 2.79 9.30 -16.24
N GLY A 138 2.14 8.21 -16.69
CA GLY A 138 2.48 7.54 -17.94
C GLY A 138 3.86 6.86 -17.90
N LEU A 139 4.29 6.39 -16.74
CA LEU A 139 5.57 5.73 -16.52
C LEU A 139 5.42 4.21 -16.45
N PRO A 140 6.43 3.44 -16.89
CA PRO A 140 6.45 2.01 -16.64
C PRO A 140 6.58 1.71 -15.14
N TYR A 141 5.96 0.60 -14.71
CA TYR A 141 6.06 0.09 -13.34
C TYR A 141 6.31 -1.41 -13.32
N ASP A 142 7.40 -1.82 -12.72
CA ASP A 142 7.75 -3.22 -12.49
C ASP A 142 8.37 -3.36 -11.09
N PRO A 143 7.62 -3.85 -10.09
CA PRO A 143 8.14 -4.03 -8.73
C PRO A 143 9.06 -5.25 -8.61
N GLY A 144 9.16 -6.06 -9.65
CA GLY A 144 9.92 -7.30 -9.67
C GLY A 144 9.15 -8.53 -9.15
N PRO A 145 9.59 -9.73 -9.58
CA PRO A 145 8.89 -10.98 -9.28
C PRO A 145 8.86 -11.30 -7.79
N ASP A 146 9.90 -11.00 -7.05
CA ASP A 146 10.03 -11.27 -5.61
C ASP A 146 9.06 -10.43 -4.76
N VAL A 147 8.71 -9.22 -5.19
CA VAL A 147 7.65 -8.39 -4.60
C VAL A 147 6.29 -8.99 -4.92
N LEU A 148 6.05 -9.36 -6.18
CA LEU A 148 4.77 -9.89 -6.63
C LEU A 148 4.46 -11.26 -6.00
N ASP A 149 5.48 -12.08 -5.73
CA ASP A 149 5.34 -13.37 -5.03
C ASP A 149 4.76 -13.21 -3.61
N ILE A 150 5.04 -12.08 -2.95
CA ILE A 150 4.48 -11.77 -1.62
C ILE A 150 3.18 -10.98 -1.75
N ALA A 151 3.11 -10.00 -2.65
CA ALA A 151 1.97 -9.10 -2.76
C ALA A 151 0.69 -9.83 -3.23
N LEU A 152 0.79 -10.73 -4.22
CA LEU A 152 -0.38 -11.42 -4.78
C LEU A 152 -1.10 -12.31 -3.78
N PRO A 153 -0.45 -13.13 -2.93
CA PRO A 153 -1.11 -13.85 -1.85
C PRO A 153 -1.81 -12.93 -0.83
N ILE A 154 -1.21 -11.79 -0.49
CA ILE A 154 -1.83 -10.81 0.42
C ILE A 154 -3.07 -10.22 -0.22
N ALA A 155 -3.00 -9.80 -1.50
CA ALA A 155 -4.12 -9.24 -2.24
C ALA A 155 -5.30 -10.21 -2.34
N ARG A 156 -5.04 -11.50 -2.57
CA ARG A 156 -6.08 -12.55 -2.57
C ARG A 156 -6.74 -12.76 -1.22
N GLY A 157 -6.11 -12.33 -0.14
CA GLY A 157 -6.68 -12.34 1.22
C GLY A 157 -7.61 -11.15 1.49
N VAL A 158 -7.67 -10.15 0.61
CA VAL A 158 -8.60 -9.02 0.72
C VAL A 158 -10.01 -9.50 0.36
N PRO A 159 -11.00 -9.38 1.25
CA PRO A 159 -12.36 -9.85 0.96
C PRO A 159 -12.93 -9.20 -0.29
N ASP A 160 -13.49 -10.01 -1.20
CA ASP A 160 -14.19 -9.55 -2.38
C ASP A 160 -15.69 -9.77 -2.20
N GLY A 161 -16.40 -8.75 -1.75
CA GLY A 161 -17.80 -8.82 -1.41
C GLY A 161 -18.55 -7.52 -1.71
N GLY A 162 -19.84 -7.46 -1.38
CA GLY A 162 -20.69 -6.29 -1.63
C GLY A 162 -20.17 -4.97 -1.07
N SER A 163 -19.30 -5.02 -0.06
CA SER A 163 -18.62 -3.82 0.50
C SER A 163 -17.75 -3.11 -0.52
N ARG A 164 -17.19 -3.81 -1.52
CA ARG A 164 -16.36 -3.20 -2.57
C ARG A 164 -17.16 -2.34 -3.56
N SER A 165 -18.47 -2.49 -3.61
CA SER A 165 -19.38 -1.64 -4.40
C SER A 165 -19.90 -0.43 -3.63
N ALA A 166 -19.56 -0.28 -2.36
CA ALA A 166 -19.98 0.85 -1.53
C ALA A 166 -19.17 2.12 -1.87
N PRO A 167 -19.77 3.31 -1.79
CA PRO A 167 -19.04 4.57 -1.91
C PRO A 167 -17.92 4.64 -0.88
N GLY A 168 -16.72 5.05 -1.30
CA GLY A 168 -15.54 5.17 -0.43
C GLY A 168 -14.85 3.82 -0.12
N SER A 169 -15.21 2.74 -0.81
CA SER A 169 -14.48 1.48 -0.70
C SER A 169 -13.02 1.67 -1.17
N PRO A 170 -12.01 1.16 -0.43
CA PRO A 170 -10.60 1.27 -0.81
C PRO A 170 -10.26 0.46 -2.08
N PHE A 171 -11.10 -0.53 -2.42
CA PHE A 171 -10.92 -1.38 -3.60
C PHE A 171 -12.24 -1.52 -4.34
N ALA A 172 -12.19 -1.48 -5.67
CA ALA A 172 -13.32 -1.86 -6.52
C ALA A 172 -13.51 -3.39 -6.53
N PRO A 173 -14.67 -3.91 -6.97
CA PRO A 173 -14.86 -5.34 -7.19
C PRO A 173 -13.77 -5.94 -8.07
N ALA A 174 -13.34 -7.17 -7.75
CA ALA A 174 -12.30 -7.85 -8.51
C ALA A 174 -12.71 -8.01 -9.99
N LEU A 175 -11.74 -7.85 -10.88
CA LEU A 175 -11.90 -8.03 -12.32
C LEU A 175 -11.51 -9.46 -12.69
N ALA A 176 -12.20 -10.01 -13.70
CA ALA A 176 -11.80 -11.28 -14.26
C ALA A 176 -10.47 -11.14 -15.00
N THR A 177 -9.58 -12.10 -14.80
CA THR A 177 -8.30 -12.18 -15.51
C THR A 177 -7.88 -13.63 -15.71
N SER A 178 -7.06 -13.90 -16.74
CA SER A 178 -6.49 -15.22 -16.98
C SER A 178 -5.49 -15.60 -15.88
N GLU A 179 -5.40 -16.88 -15.57
CA GLU A 179 -4.35 -17.42 -14.70
C GLU A 179 -2.95 -17.27 -15.33
N ASP A 180 -2.88 -17.24 -16.65
CA ASP A 180 -1.64 -17.05 -17.43
C ASP A 180 -1.25 -15.57 -17.58
N ALA A 181 -2.08 -14.63 -17.13
CA ALA A 181 -1.73 -13.21 -17.17
C ALA A 181 -0.52 -12.90 -16.28
N ALA A 182 0.21 -11.84 -16.64
CA ALA A 182 1.38 -11.39 -15.87
C ALA A 182 1.02 -11.20 -14.38
N PRO A 183 1.91 -11.53 -13.44
CA PRO A 183 1.62 -11.45 -12.01
C PRO A 183 1.12 -10.08 -11.54
N LEU A 184 1.67 -8.98 -12.09
CA LEU A 184 1.18 -7.63 -11.79
C LEU A 184 -0.25 -7.41 -12.28
N THR A 185 -0.60 -7.84 -13.50
CA THR A 185 -1.96 -7.75 -14.03
C THR A 185 -2.95 -8.51 -13.15
N ARG A 186 -2.57 -9.69 -12.67
CA ARG A 186 -3.40 -10.50 -11.76
C ARG A 186 -3.58 -9.82 -10.41
N LEU A 187 -2.52 -9.23 -9.86
CA LEU A 187 -2.58 -8.47 -8.60
C LEU A 187 -3.54 -7.29 -8.72
N LEU A 188 -3.41 -6.50 -9.77
CA LEU A 188 -4.24 -5.33 -10.04
C LEU A 188 -5.71 -5.74 -10.21
N ALA A 189 -5.98 -6.78 -11.01
CA ALA A 189 -7.34 -7.29 -11.25
C ALA A 189 -8.04 -7.74 -9.96
N VAL A 190 -7.34 -8.45 -9.07
CA VAL A 190 -7.87 -8.86 -7.74
C VAL A 190 -8.31 -7.65 -6.92
N LEU A 191 -7.68 -6.50 -7.10
CA LEU A 191 -7.97 -5.25 -6.37
C LEU A 191 -8.83 -4.26 -7.20
N GLY A 192 -9.44 -4.75 -8.29
CA GLY A 192 -10.38 -3.98 -9.10
C GLY A 192 -9.75 -2.95 -10.03
N ARG A 193 -8.46 -3.07 -10.32
CA ARG A 193 -7.71 -2.20 -11.25
C ARG A 193 -7.50 -2.88 -12.59
N SER A 194 -7.71 -2.14 -13.69
CA SER A 194 -7.39 -2.61 -15.05
C SER A 194 -6.05 -2.06 -15.47
N ALA A 195 -5.10 -2.94 -15.82
CA ALA A 195 -3.79 -2.53 -16.34
C ALA A 195 -3.90 -1.81 -17.70
N ASP A 196 -4.98 -2.02 -18.43
CA ASP A 196 -5.23 -1.48 -19.77
C ASP A 196 -6.17 -0.25 -19.75
N ALA A 197 -6.68 0.18 -18.58
CA ALA A 197 -7.55 1.35 -18.50
C ALA A 197 -6.76 2.61 -18.83
N PRO A 198 -7.29 3.53 -19.67
CA PRO A 198 -6.70 4.86 -19.82
C PRO A 198 -6.86 5.65 -18.49
N CYS A 199 -5.90 6.51 -18.21
CA CYS A 199 -6.04 7.54 -17.17
C CYS A 199 -7.08 8.59 -17.55
#